data_233e273dd15338fd44dd6b8570a8f8b8
#
_entry.id   233e273dd15338fd44dd6b8570a8f8b8
#
_cell.length_a   1.000
_cell.length_b   1.000
_cell.length_c   1.000
_cell.angle_alpha   90.00
_cell.angle_beta   90.00
_cell.angle_gamma   90.00
#
_symmetry.space_group_name_H-M   'P 1'
#
loop_
_entity.id
_entity.type
_entity.pdbx_description
1 polymer ?
#
loop_
_entity_poly.entity_id
_entity_poly.type
_entity_poly.pdbx_seq_one_letter_code
_entity_poly.pdbx_strand_id
1 'polypeptide(L)'
;MLVLTDQQADEMLSRLTSYCKEYSLSVTDVELRKCIQHLDLVLETNKTTNLTRILNVEDAAVLHILDSLVLLPYINKAPEGALLDMGTGAGFPGIPLTITTHRKATYIDSVGKKVDAVNSFVHALGLKHAHAVHDRLEEYARSHKKQFSVVTARALAP
;
A
#
# COMPACT_ATOMS: atom_id res chain seq x y z
N MET A 1 -18.29 5.25 1.35
CA MET A 1 -17.21 4.40 1.89
C MET A 1 -17.76 3.46 2.96
N LEU A 2 -16.98 2.49 3.39
CA LEU A 2 -17.42 1.44 4.30
C LEU A 2 -17.30 1.84 5.78
N VAL A 3 -16.22 2.54 6.13
CA VAL A 3 -15.93 2.97 7.50
C VAL A 3 -15.81 4.49 7.57
N LEU A 4 -15.07 5.09 6.65
CA LEU A 4 -14.87 6.54 6.61
C LEU A 4 -16.15 7.25 6.18
N THR A 5 -16.50 8.34 6.87
CA THR A 5 -17.53 9.25 6.38
C THR A 5 -16.97 10.06 5.21
N ASP A 6 -17.85 10.63 4.39
CA ASP A 6 -17.43 11.51 3.29
C ASP A 6 -16.63 12.71 3.81
N GLN A 7 -17.02 13.26 4.95
CA GLN A 7 -16.29 14.35 5.60
C GLN A 7 -14.89 13.92 6.03
N GLN A 8 -14.76 12.75 6.64
CA GLN A 8 -13.45 12.20 7.03
C GLN A 8 -12.55 11.98 5.81
N ALA A 9 -13.10 11.43 4.74
CA ALA A 9 -12.36 11.21 3.51
C ALA A 9 -11.88 12.54 2.89
N ASP A 10 -12.72 13.56 2.88
CA ASP A 10 -12.39 14.88 2.34
C ASP A 10 -11.31 15.58 3.19
N GLU A 11 -11.42 15.51 4.50
CA GLU A 11 -10.41 16.06 5.42
C GLU A 11 -9.06 15.33 5.25
N MET A 12 -9.08 14.01 5.11
CA MET A 12 -7.91 13.20 4.89
C MET A 12 -7.23 13.55 3.56
N LEU A 13 -8.03 13.72 2.51
CA LEU A 13 -7.53 14.16 1.20
C LEU A 13 -6.84 15.52 1.29
N SER A 14 -7.45 16.45 1.99
CA SER A 14 -6.90 17.81 2.18
C SER A 14 -5.55 17.76 2.92
N ARG A 15 -5.47 16.97 3.98
CA ARG A 15 -4.22 16.80 4.75
C ARG A 15 -3.13 16.14 3.91
N LEU A 16 -3.46 15.08 3.21
CA LEU A 16 -2.49 14.37 2.35
C LEU A 16 -2.02 15.26 1.20
N THR A 17 -2.91 16.03 0.60
CA THR A 17 -2.54 17.01 -0.44
C THR A 17 -1.52 18.02 0.10
N SER A 18 -1.75 18.54 1.30
CA SER A 18 -0.83 19.47 1.95
C SER A 18 0.54 18.84 2.23
N TYR A 19 0.56 17.60 2.74
CA TYR A 19 1.81 16.88 2.98
C TYR A 19 2.57 16.58 1.70
N CYS A 20 1.87 16.16 0.66
CA CYS A 20 2.50 15.90 -0.65
C CYS A 20 3.14 17.17 -1.21
N LYS A 21 2.50 18.31 -1.05
CA LYS A 21 3.06 19.60 -1.45
C LYS A 21 4.29 19.97 -0.61
N GLU A 22 4.21 19.80 0.70
CA GLU A 22 5.32 20.07 1.62
C GLU A 22 6.55 19.23 1.33
N TYR A 23 6.37 17.94 1.03
CA TYR A 23 7.45 17.01 0.73
C TYR A 23 7.78 16.91 -0.77
N SER A 24 7.20 17.77 -1.59
CA SER A 24 7.43 17.78 -3.04
C SER A 24 7.13 16.42 -3.71
N LEU A 25 6.07 15.77 -3.26
CA LEU A 25 5.61 14.51 -3.84
C LEU A 25 4.61 14.78 -4.95
N SER A 26 4.87 14.23 -6.13
CA SER A 26 4.01 14.40 -7.30
C SER A 26 2.94 13.29 -7.31
N VAL A 27 1.81 13.56 -6.67
CA VAL A 27 0.68 12.63 -6.54
C VAL A 27 -0.61 13.36 -6.92
N THR A 28 -1.39 12.76 -7.79
CA THR A 28 -2.65 13.35 -8.24
C THR A 28 -3.76 13.18 -7.20
N ASP A 29 -4.79 13.99 -7.31
CA ASP A 29 -5.99 13.91 -6.49
C ASP A 29 -6.67 12.54 -6.60
N VAL A 30 -6.76 12.02 -7.82
CA VAL A 30 -7.34 10.69 -8.09
C VAL A 30 -6.53 9.59 -7.40
N GLU A 31 -5.22 9.68 -7.45
CA GLU A 31 -4.32 8.72 -6.79
C GLU A 31 -4.48 8.77 -5.27
N LEU A 32 -4.53 9.97 -4.68
CA LEU A 32 -4.76 10.12 -3.23
C LEU A 32 -6.11 9.56 -2.81
N ARG A 33 -7.17 9.81 -3.58
CA ARG A 33 -8.50 9.25 -3.31
C ARG A 33 -8.48 7.72 -3.32
N LYS A 34 -7.71 7.12 -4.23
CA LYS A 34 -7.56 5.67 -4.29
C LYS A 34 -6.79 5.13 -3.08
N CYS A 35 -5.78 5.83 -2.63
CA CYS A 35 -5.08 5.48 -1.38
C CYS A 35 -6.01 5.56 -0.16
N ILE A 36 -6.88 6.54 -0.10
CA ILE A 36 -7.89 6.67 0.96
C ILE A 36 -8.90 5.52 0.87
N GLN A 37 -9.31 5.14 -0.33
CA GLN A 37 -10.18 3.98 -0.54
C GLN A 37 -9.52 2.69 -0.04
N HIS A 38 -8.23 2.50 -0.29
CA HIS A 38 -7.46 1.39 0.25
C HIS A 38 -7.51 1.38 1.78
N LEU A 39 -7.25 2.53 2.40
CA LEU A 39 -7.32 2.64 3.86
C LEU A 39 -8.72 2.29 4.39
N ASP A 40 -9.77 2.75 3.74
CA ASP A 40 -11.15 2.44 4.11
C ASP A 40 -11.42 0.92 4.07
N LEU A 41 -10.93 0.25 3.03
CA LEU A 41 -11.01 -1.20 2.91
C LEU A 41 -10.24 -1.91 4.03
N VAL A 42 -9.06 -1.41 4.38
CA VAL A 42 -8.25 -1.93 5.49
C VAL A 42 -9.01 -1.81 6.82
N LEU A 43 -9.58 -0.64 7.09
CA LEU A 43 -10.34 -0.39 8.33
C LEU A 43 -11.57 -1.29 8.42
N GLU A 44 -12.28 -1.51 7.33
CA GLU A 44 -13.41 -2.42 7.28
C GLU A 44 -12.99 -3.86 7.57
N THR A 45 -11.97 -4.35 6.87
CA THR A 45 -11.47 -5.71 7.04
C THR A 45 -10.89 -5.93 8.43
N ASN A 46 -10.28 -4.89 9.02
CA ASN A 46 -9.67 -4.96 10.34
C ASN A 46 -10.67 -5.24 11.48
N LYS A 47 -11.96 -5.08 11.23
CA LYS A 47 -13.02 -5.44 12.19
C LYS A 47 -13.06 -6.94 12.46
N THR A 48 -12.67 -7.75 11.49
CA THR A 48 -12.72 -9.21 11.56
C THR A 48 -11.37 -9.90 11.39
N THR A 49 -10.42 -9.24 10.71
CA THR A 49 -9.08 -9.76 10.47
C THR A 49 -8.06 -8.73 10.94
N ASN A 50 -7.20 -9.13 11.86
CA ASN A 50 -6.22 -8.22 12.48
C ASN A 50 -5.09 -7.86 11.50
N LEU A 51 -5.32 -6.86 10.66
CA LEU A 51 -4.38 -6.37 9.63
C LEU A 51 -3.45 -5.28 10.15
N THR A 52 -3.94 -4.43 11.03
CA THR A 52 -3.19 -3.30 11.58
C THR A 52 -3.65 -2.99 13.00
N ARG A 53 -2.74 -2.48 13.80
CA ARG A 53 -3.03 -1.97 15.15
C ARG A 53 -3.38 -0.49 15.15
N ILE A 54 -3.22 0.19 14.03
CA ILE A 54 -3.50 1.62 13.88
C ILE A 54 -4.99 1.78 13.58
N LEU A 55 -5.76 2.18 14.57
CA LEU A 55 -7.21 2.30 14.48
C LEU A 55 -7.69 3.75 14.38
N ASN A 56 -6.86 4.72 14.77
CA ASN A 56 -7.21 6.13 14.65
C ASN A 56 -7.09 6.58 13.19
N VAL A 57 -8.18 7.13 12.64
CA VAL A 57 -8.27 7.52 11.22
C VAL A 57 -7.20 8.55 10.85
N GLU A 58 -6.94 9.53 11.71
CA GLU A 58 -5.94 10.58 11.44
C GLU A 58 -4.53 10.00 11.44
N ASP A 59 -4.20 9.19 12.44
CA ASP A 59 -2.91 8.50 12.52
C ASP A 59 -2.74 7.53 11.36
N ALA A 60 -3.81 6.84 10.96
CA ALA A 60 -3.78 5.92 9.83
C ALA A 60 -3.43 6.64 8.52
N ALA A 61 -3.96 7.85 8.30
CA ALA A 61 -3.61 8.64 7.12
C ALA A 61 -2.12 8.96 7.08
N VAL A 62 -1.57 9.40 8.20
CA VAL A 62 -0.15 9.78 8.29
C VAL A 62 0.74 8.53 8.26
N LEU A 63 0.44 7.53 9.10
CA LEU A 63 1.34 6.40 9.30
C LEU A 63 1.28 5.35 8.19
N HIS A 64 0.15 5.20 7.50
CA HIS A 64 0.04 4.25 6.40
C HIS A 64 0.25 4.88 5.03
N ILE A 65 -0.48 5.92 4.72
CA ILE A 65 -0.45 6.51 3.37
C ILE A 65 0.79 7.36 3.17
N LEU A 66 1.00 8.36 4.01
CA LEU A 66 2.14 9.29 3.84
C LEU A 66 3.46 8.56 3.98
N ASP A 67 3.59 7.66 4.95
CA ASP A 67 4.79 6.85 5.16
C ASP A 67 5.16 6.02 3.92
N SER A 68 4.14 5.56 3.20
CA SER A 68 4.34 4.89 1.91
C SER A 68 4.78 5.87 0.82
N LEU A 69 4.12 7.01 0.70
CA LEU A 69 4.33 7.96 -0.39
C LEU A 69 5.68 8.68 -0.32
N VAL A 70 6.27 8.84 0.86
CA VAL A 70 7.59 9.45 1.00
C VAL A 70 8.70 8.66 0.32
N LEU A 71 8.44 7.41 -0.05
CA LEU A 71 9.36 6.58 -0.82
C LEU A 71 9.39 6.92 -2.32
N LEU A 72 8.40 7.66 -2.82
CA LEU A 72 8.26 7.95 -4.25
C LEU A 72 9.49 8.53 -4.91
N PRO A 73 10.20 9.53 -4.33
CA PRO A 73 11.40 10.07 -4.97
C PRO A 73 12.48 9.02 -5.24
N TYR A 74 12.61 8.04 -4.35
CA TYR A 74 13.56 6.94 -4.50
C TYR A 74 13.12 5.94 -5.55
N ILE A 75 11.82 5.59 -5.55
CA ILE A 75 11.26 4.62 -6.50
C ILE A 75 11.26 5.17 -7.92
N ASN A 76 10.96 6.46 -8.09
CA ASN A 76 10.96 7.11 -9.39
C ASN A 76 12.35 7.22 -10.01
N LYS A 77 13.42 7.13 -9.21
CA LYS A 77 14.80 7.06 -9.69
C LYS A 77 15.26 5.65 -10.03
N ALA A 78 14.55 4.64 -9.55
CA ALA A 78 14.87 3.25 -9.85
C ALA A 78 14.56 2.91 -11.32
N PRO A 79 15.23 1.90 -11.90
CA PRO A 79 14.91 1.45 -13.26
C PRO A 79 13.43 1.09 -13.39
N GLU A 80 12.92 1.18 -14.62
CA GLU A 80 11.58 0.66 -14.92
C GLU A 80 11.50 -0.83 -14.61
N GLY A 81 10.34 -1.31 -14.23
CA GLY A 81 10.11 -2.71 -13.92
C GLY A 81 9.19 -2.92 -12.71
N ALA A 82 9.03 -4.18 -12.34
CA ALA A 82 8.09 -4.59 -11.31
C ALA A 82 8.58 -4.25 -9.90
N LEU A 83 7.62 -4.07 -9.02
CA LEU A 83 7.81 -3.84 -7.59
C LEU A 83 7.47 -5.10 -6.80
N LEU A 84 8.30 -5.43 -5.83
CA LEU A 84 8.04 -6.48 -4.84
C LEU A 84 7.92 -5.84 -3.46
N ASP A 85 6.79 -6.06 -2.79
CA ASP A 85 6.61 -5.63 -1.40
C ASP A 85 6.67 -6.86 -0.48
N MET A 86 7.70 -6.94 0.32
CA MET A 86 7.97 -8.08 1.20
C MET A 86 7.36 -7.85 2.58
N GLY A 87 6.52 -8.81 3.03
CA GLY A 87 5.81 -8.68 4.29
C GLY A 87 4.74 -7.58 4.22
N THR A 88 3.94 -7.63 3.18
CA THR A 88 3.03 -6.52 2.81
C THR A 88 1.97 -6.19 3.87
N GLY A 89 1.59 -7.15 4.72
CA GLY A 89 0.58 -6.94 5.77
C GLY A 89 -0.77 -6.53 5.20
N ALA A 90 -1.18 -5.32 5.49
CA ALA A 90 -2.41 -4.72 4.96
C ALA A 90 -2.23 -4.09 3.57
N GLY A 91 -1.08 -4.29 2.93
CA GLY A 91 -0.77 -3.75 1.61
C GLY A 91 0.05 -2.45 1.64
N PHE A 92 0.78 -2.20 2.73
CA PHE A 92 1.63 -1.02 2.87
C PHE A 92 3.11 -1.39 2.94
N PRO A 93 3.98 -0.70 2.23
CA PRO A 93 3.73 0.43 1.32
C PRO A 93 3.31 0.03 -0.10
N GLY A 94 3.16 -1.26 -0.39
CA GLY A 94 3.00 -1.80 -1.73
C GLY A 94 1.82 -1.23 -2.52
N ILE A 95 0.62 -1.21 -1.94
CA ILE A 95 -0.58 -0.74 -2.66
C ILE A 95 -0.52 0.77 -2.96
N PRO A 96 -0.22 1.65 -2.00
CA PRO A 96 -0.06 3.08 -2.32
C PRO A 96 1.00 3.34 -3.38
N LEU A 97 2.11 2.61 -3.36
CA LEU A 97 3.15 2.76 -4.37
C LEU A 97 2.73 2.24 -5.75
N THR A 98 1.95 1.18 -5.79
CA THR A 98 1.36 0.69 -7.06
C THR A 98 0.40 1.71 -7.65
N ILE A 99 -0.46 2.29 -6.83
CA ILE A 99 -1.42 3.32 -7.26
C ILE A 99 -0.70 4.52 -7.88
N THR A 100 0.40 4.95 -7.29
CA THR A 100 1.09 6.19 -7.67
C THR A 100 2.18 6.01 -8.72
N THR A 101 2.77 4.83 -8.83
CA THR A 101 3.83 4.55 -9.83
C THR A 101 3.31 3.79 -11.04
N HIS A 102 2.16 3.14 -10.93
CA HIS A 102 1.57 2.27 -11.95
C HIS A 102 2.46 1.08 -12.34
N ARG A 103 3.43 0.72 -11.50
CA ARG A 103 4.28 -0.45 -11.73
C ARG A 103 3.48 -1.74 -11.55
N LYS A 104 3.86 -2.78 -12.27
CA LYS A 104 3.45 -4.14 -11.91
C LYS A 104 3.96 -4.44 -10.50
N ALA A 105 3.15 -5.10 -9.68
CA ALA A 105 3.50 -5.33 -8.30
C ALA A 105 3.13 -6.72 -7.82
N THR A 106 3.99 -7.27 -6.97
CA THR A 106 3.72 -8.50 -6.22
C THR A 106 3.89 -8.19 -4.74
N TYR A 107 2.93 -8.62 -3.95
CA TYR A 107 2.90 -8.42 -2.50
C TYR A 107 3.02 -9.77 -1.82
N ILE A 108 4.07 -9.98 -1.02
CA ILE A 108 4.32 -11.26 -0.36
C ILE A 108 4.01 -11.16 1.12
N ASP A 109 3.33 -12.15 1.65
CA ASP A 109 3.15 -12.31 3.08
C ASP A 109 3.09 -13.79 3.45
N SER A 110 3.57 -14.14 4.63
CA SER A 110 3.53 -15.49 5.17
C SER A 110 2.19 -15.84 5.83
N VAL A 111 1.30 -14.88 5.99
CA VAL A 111 0.00 -15.05 6.63
C VAL A 111 -1.09 -15.08 5.56
N GLY A 112 -1.70 -16.24 5.34
CA GLY A 112 -2.69 -16.46 4.28
C GLY A 112 -3.89 -15.53 4.35
N LYS A 113 -4.40 -15.24 5.55
CA LYS A 113 -5.54 -14.31 5.74
C LYS A 113 -5.21 -12.90 5.27
N LYS A 114 -3.96 -12.45 5.46
CA LYS A 114 -3.51 -11.13 4.97
C LYS A 114 -3.41 -11.12 3.45
N VAL A 115 -2.90 -12.18 2.86
CA VAL A 115 -2.83 -12.34 1.39
C VAL A 115 -4.22 -12.28 0.78
N ASP A 116 -5.19 -12.98 1.35
CA ASP A 116 -6.58 -12.97 0.87
C ASP A 116 -7.18 -11.55 0.96
N ALA A 117 -6.94 -10.86 2.07
CA ALA A 117 -7.40 -9.49 2.25
C ALA A 117 -6.78 -8.56 1.19
N VAL A 118 -5.47 -8.63 0.99
CA VAL A 118 -4.76 -7.77 0.01
C VAL A 118 -5.26 -8.04 -1.40
N ASN A 119 -5.48 -9.29 -1.79
CA ASN A 119 -6.06 -9.62 -3.09
C ASN A 119 -7.48 -9.05 -3.26
N SER A 120 -8.28 -9.05 -2.19
CA SER A 120 -9.59 -8.41 -2.24
C SER A 120 -9.49 -6.89 -2.43
N PHE A 121 -8.50 -6.24 -1.83
CA PHE A 121 -8.23 -4.80 -2.01
C PHE A 121 -7.79 -4.51 -3.45
N VAL A 122 -6.88 -5.29 -3.99
CA VAL A 122 -6.40 -5.18 -5.37
C VAL A 122 -7.58 -5.24 -6.35
N HIS A 123 -8.49 -6.19 -6.14
CA HIS A 123 -9.69 -6.33 -6.96
C HIS A 123 -10.61 -5.11 -6.82
N ALA A 124 -10.92 -4.70 -5.59
CA ALA A 124 -11.81 -3.56 -5.34
C ALA A 124 -11.24 -2.24 -5.89
N LEU A 125 -9.92 -2.07 -5.86
CA LEU A 125 -9.24 -0.88 -6.37
C LEU A 125 -8.98 -0.92 -7.89
N GLY A 126 -9.26 -2.03 -8.54
CA GLY A 126 -9.04 -2.18 -9.99
C GLY A 126 -7.57 -2.18 -10.40
N LEU A 127 -6.67 -2.68 -9.56
CA LEU A 127 -5.24 -2.75 -9.86
C LEU A 127 -4.95 -3.99 -10.72
N LYS A 128 -4.92 -3.82 -12.03
CA LYS A 128 -4.89 -4.92 -13.01
C LYS A 128 -3.59 -5.71 -13.05
N HIS A 129 -2.48 -5.11 -12.65
CA HIS A 129 -1.14 -5.72 -12.75
C HIS A 129 -0.51 -5.91 -11.37
N ALA A 130 -1.34 -6.18 -10.37
CA ALA A 130 -0.90 -6.39 -9.00
C ALA A 130 -1.59 -7.62 -8.41
N HIS A 131 -0.86 -8.36 -7.58
CA HIS A 131 -1.41 -9.51 -6.86
C HIS A 131 -0.59 -9.82 -5.62
N ALA A 132 -1.23 -10.43 -4.63
CA ALA A 132 -0.56 -10.91 -3.43
C ALA A 132 -0.34 -12.42 -3.50
N VAL A 133 0.78 -12.86 -2.94
CA VAL A 133 1.21 -14.27 -2.93
C VAL A 133 1.50 -14.69 -1.50
N HIS A 134 0.94 -15.84 -1.12
CA HIS A 134 1.23 -16.48 0.17
C HIS A 134 2.48 -17.33 0.04
N ASP A 135 3.59 -16.85 0.57
CA ASP A 135 4.86 -17.55 0.54
C ASP A 135 5.76 -17.07 1.67
N ARG A 136 6.78 -17.85 1.96
CA ARG A 136 7.89 -17.40 2.81
C ARG A 136 8.78 -16.47 2.01
N LEU A 137 9.22 -15.38 2.64
CA LEU A 137 9.99 -14.34 1.97
C LEU A 137 11.29 -14.87 1.37
N GLU A 138 12.01 -15.70 2.11
CA GLU A 138 13.27 -16.29 1.68
C GLU A 138 13.10 -17.23 0.48
N GLU A 139 12.05 -18.04 0.50
CA GLU A 139 11.76 -18.98 -0.58
C GLU A 139 11.38 -18.26 -1.86
N TYR A 140 10.53 -17.24 -1.73
CA TYR A 140 10.14 -16.42 -2.86
C TYR A 140 11.33 -15.70 -3.48
N ALA A 141 12.18 -15.12 -2.64
CA ALA A 141 13.38 -14.41 -3.08
C ALA A 141 14.34 -15.33 -3.85
N ARG A 142 14.50 -16.57 -3.42
CA ARG A 142 15.34 -17.56 -4.14
C ARG A 142 14.79 -17.91 -5.51
N SER A 143 13.47 -18.07 -5.62
CA SER A 143 12.80 -18.53 -6.85
C SER A 143 12.64 -17.43 -7.89
N HIS A 144 12.71 -16.17 -7.48
CA HIS A 144 12.35 -15.02 -8.32
C HIS A 144 13.47 -13.97 -8.41
N LYS A 145 14.71 -14.42 -8.44
CA LYS A 145 15.88 -13.53 -8.57
C LYS A 145 15.80 -12.69 -9.85
N LYS A 146 16.18 -11.42 -9.74
CA LYS A 146 16.28 -10.48 -10.87
C LYS A 146 14.96 -10.18 -11.61
N GLN A 147 13.82 -10.45 -11.01
CA GLN A 147 12.51 -10.18 -11.62
C GLN A 147 11.93 -8.81 -11.25
N PHE A 148 12.51 -8.14 -10.27
CA PHE A 148 11.99 -6.88 -9.73
C PHE A 148 13.04 -5.79 -9.79
N SER A 149 12.62 -4.58 -10.14
CA SER A 149 13.46 -3.38 -10.15
C SER A 149 13.42 -2.63 -8.81
N VAL A 150 12.37 -2.84 -8.04
CA VAL A 150 12.17 -2.22 -6.73
C VAL A 150 11.71 -3.27 -5.74
N VAL A 151 12.35 -3.29 -4.59
CA VAL A 151 11.93 -4.13 -3.46
C VAL A 151 11.68 -3.23 -2.26
N THR A 152 10.51 -3.35 -1.67
CA THR A 152 10.13 -2.61 -0.46
C THR A 152 9.86 -3.57 0.68
N ALA A 153 10.08 -3.09 1.89
CA ALA A 153 9.78 -3.80 3.11
C ALA A 153 9.54 -2.80 4.24
N ARG A 154 8.60 -3.10 5.13
CA ARG A 154 8.32 -2.29 6.30
C ARG A 154 8.09 -3.20 7.50
N ALA A 155 8.83 -2.93 8.59
CA ALA A 155 8.66 -3.64 9.87
C ALA A 155 8.72 -5.17 9.75
N LEU A 156 9.66 -5.70 8.96
CA LEU A 156 9.79 -7.14 8.72
C LEU A 156 10.41 -7.91 9.88
N ALA A 157 11.27 -7.24 10.64
CA ALA A 157 12.01 -7.92 11.70
C ALA A 157 11.58 -7.49 13.07
N PRO A 158 11.77 -8.27 14.05
CA PRO A 158 12.68 -7.86 15.07
C PRO A 158 14.09 -8.27 14.70
#